data_ba26080c27c2e48ab231ee40fa8181f7
#
_entry.id   ba26080c27c2e48ab231ee40fa8181f7
#
_cell.length_a   1.000
_cell.length_b   1.000
_cell.length_c   1.000
_cell.angle_alpha   90.00
_cell.angle_beta   90.00
_cell.angle_gamma   90.00
#
_symmetry.space_group_name_H-M   'P 1'
#
loop_
_entity.id
_entity.type
_entity.pdbx_description
1 polymer ?
#
loop_
_entity_poly.entity_id
_entity_poly.type
_entity_poly.pdbx_seq_one_letter_code
_entity_poly.pdbx_strand_id
1 'polypeptide(L)' 'MLISCEIGEEQLLYSQLKNIPEGKDCMITYGSYDVVAEFVTDTPSQMNEIIISKIRKLQNIRSTITLRVIN' A
#
# COMPACT_ATOMS: atom_id res chain seq x y z
N MET A 1 -5.01 -2.66 1.02
CA MET A 1 -4.53 -2.43 -0.35
C MET A 1 -3.63 -3.58 -0.76
N LEU A 2 -3.89 -4.12 -1.92
CA LEU A 2 -3.09 -5.19 -2.51
C LEU A 2 -2.16 -4.56 -3.54
N ILE A 3 -0.86 -4.81 -3.44
CA ILE A 3 0.13 -4.14 -4.26
C ILE A 3 1.01 -5.16 -4.97
N SER A 4 1.16 -4.98 -6.28
CA SER A 4 2.09 -5.73 -7.09
C SER A 4 3.26 -4.81 -7.45
N CYS A 5 4.49 -5.28 -7.27
CA CYS A 5 5.69 -4.47 -7.50
C CYS A 5 6.68 -5.19 -8.41
N GLU A 6 7.74 -4.48 -8.78
CA GLU A 6 8.81 -5.06 -9.58
C GLU A 6 9.53 -6.15 -8.78
N ILE A 7 10.00 -7.17 -9.50
CA ILE A 7 10.69 -8.31 -8.89
C ILE A 7 11.92 -7.82 -8.13
N GLY A 8 12.06 -8.28 -6.88
CA GLY A 8 13.18 -7.93 -6.04
C GLY A 8 13.00 -6.65 -5.23
N GLU A 9 11.92 -5.92 -5.44
CA GLU A 9 11.69 -4.63 -4.77
C GLU A 9 10.73 -4.70 -3.58
N GLU A 10 10.34 -5.90 -3.17
CA GLU A 10 9.35 -6.09 -2.10
C GLU A 10 9.82 -5.50 -0.78
N GLN A 11 11.08 -5.69 -0.42
CA GLN A 11 11.61 -5.19 0.85
C GLN A 11 11.68 -3.66 0.87
N LEU A 12 12.09 -3.07 -0.24
CA LEU A 12 12.14 -1.61 -0.35
C LEU A 12 10.75 -1.02 -0.23
N LEU A 13 9.80 -1.59 -0.96
CA LEU A 13 8.41 -1.15 -0.91
C LEU A 13 7.84 -1.30 0.50
N TYR A 14 8.07 -2.43 1.14
CA TYR A 14 7.65 -2.67 2.51
C TYR A 14 8.17 -1.57 3.45
N SER A 15 9.46 -1.24 3.35
CA SER A 15 10.07 -0.19 4.18
C SER A 15 9.44 1.16 3.93
N GLN A 16 9.16 1.50 2.68
CA GLN A 16 8.55 2.77 2.33
C GLN A 16 7.11 2.86 2.84
N LEU A 17 6.34 1.78 2.74
CA LEU A 17 4.96 1.75 3.22
C LEU A 17 4.90 1.85 4.74
N LYS A 18 5.84 1.23 5.44
CA LYS A 18 5.90 1.30 6.90
C LYS A 18 6.15 2.71 7.41
N ASN A 19 6.73 3.59 6.59
CA ASN A 19 6.99 4.97 6.97
C ASN A 19 5.78 5.90 6.77
N ILE A 20 4.69 5.41 6.21
CA ILE A 20 3.48 6.20 6.05
C ILE A 20 2.74 6.22 7.38
N PRO A 21 2.49 7.41 7.97
CA PRO A 21 1.90 7.50 9.32
C PRO A 21 0.52 6.84 9.44
N GLU A 22 -0.28 6.88 8.39
CA GLU A 22 -1.62 6.30 8.38
C GLU A 22 -1.61 4.78 8.21
N GLY A 23 -0.45 4.19 7.97
CA GLY A 23 -0.31 2.75 7.83
C GLY A 23 -0.51 2.05 9.15
N LYS A 24 -1.29 0.95 9.13
CA LYS A 24 -1.53 0.13 10.30
C LYS A 24 -0.70 -1.15 10.25
N ASP A 25 -0.89 -1.93 9.20
CA ASP A 25 -0.17 -3.18 8.99
C ASP A 25 0.33 -3.27 7.56
N CYS A 26 1.47 -3.93 7.40
CA CYS A 26 2.04 -4.16 6.08
C CYS A 26 2.68 -5.55 6.09
N MET A 27 2.41 -6.33 5.06
CA MET A 27 2.90 -7.71 4.95
C MET A 27 3.43 -7.98 3.55
N ILE A 28 4.52 -8.73 3.48
CA ILE A 28 5.01 -9.27 2.22
C ILE A 28 4.35 -10.63 2.02
N THR A 29 3.81 -10.86 0.82
CA THR A 29 3.04 -12.07 0.54
C THR A 29 3.57 -12.79 -0.70
N TYR A 30 3.15 -14.02 -0.87
CA TYR A 30 3.34 -14.79 -2.10
C TYR A 30 2.04 -14.84 -2.88
N GLY A 31 2.15 -14.90 -4.19
CA GLY A 31 0.99 -15.08 -5.07
C GLY A 31 0.85 -13.93 -6.05
N SER A 32 -0.39 -13.58 -6.36
CA SER A 32 -0.70 -12.56 -7.36
C SER A 32 -0.27 -11.16 -6.94
N TYR A 33 -0.11 -10.94 -5.63
CA TYR A 33 0.32 -9.65 -5.08
C TYR A 33 1.53 -9.88 -4.18
N ASP A 34 2.38 -8.87 -4.12
CA ASP A 34 3.65 -8.96 -3.41
C ASP A 34 3.58 -8.38 -2.01
N VAL A 35 2.73 -7.38 -1.81
CA VAL A 35 2.59 -6.69 -0.53
C VAL A 35 1.13 -6.41 -0.26
N VAL A 36 0.72 -6.63 0.99
CA VAL A 36 -0.60 -6.22 1.48
C VAL A 36 -0.38 -5.14 2.54
N ALA A 37 -1.01 -3.99 2.35
CA ALA A 37 -0.87 -2.88 3.29
C ALA A 37 -2.25 -2.43 3.76
N GLU A 38 -2.37 -2.15 5.06
CA GLU A 38 -3.59 -1.66 5.67
C GLU A 38 -3.38 -0.23 6.14
N PHE A 39 -4.30 0.65 5.75
CA PHE A 39 -4.27 2.05 6.14
C PHE A 39 -5.57 2.41 6.84
N VAL A 40 -5.48 3.30 7.82
CA VAL A 40 -6.65 3.76 8.57
C VAL A 40 -6.73 5.27 8.48
N THR A 41 -7.88 5.77 8.05
CA THR A 41 -8.17 7.21 7.97
C THR A 41 -9.56 7.47 8.51
N ASP A 42 -9.83 8.73 8.84
CA ASP A 42 -11.13 9.12 9.37
C ASP A 42 -12.19 9.25 8.28
N THR A 43 -11.79 9.59 7.07
CA THR A 43 -12.73 9.80 5.95
C THR A 43 -12.21 9.17 4.66
N PRO A 44 -13.11 8.85 3.71
CA PRO A 44 -12.69 8.39 2.38
C PRO A 44 -11.84 9.40 1.63
N SER A 45 -12.07 10.69 1.84
CA SER A 45 -11.27 11.75 1.22
C SER A 45 -9.82 11.69 1.64
N GLN A 46 -9.58 11.45 2.93
CA GLN A 46 -8.21 11.30 3.45
C GLN A 46 -7.53 10.08 2.85
N MET A 47 -8.26 8.98 2.68
CA MET A 47 -7.71 7.79 2.04
C MET A 47 -7.29 8.07 0.60
N ASN A 48 -8.13 8.76 -0.16
CA ASN A 48 -7.79 9.15 -1.53
C ASN A 48 -6.55 10.04 -1.58
N GLU A 49 -6.42 10.98 -0.65
CA GLU A 49 -5.25 11.84 -0.57
C GLU A 49 -3.98 11.02 -0.35
N ILE A 50 -4.01 10.06 0.56
CA ILE A 50 -2.86 9.21 0.84
C ILE A 50 -2.49 8.39 -0.39
N ILE A 51 -3.46 7.81 -1.06
CA ILE A 51 -3.22 7.02 -2.26
C ILE A 51 -2.54 7.87 -3.33
N ILE A 52 -3.07 9.05 -3.58
CA ILE A 52 -2.56 9.92 -4.64
C ILE A 52 -1.23 10.55 -4.25
N SER A 53 -1.10 11.07 -3.03
CA SER A 53 0.06 11.87 -2.65
C SER A 53 1.24 11.04 -2.15
N LYS A 54 0.99 9.84 -1.62
CA LYS A 54 2.06 9.05 -1.00
C LYS A 54 2.30 7.73 -1.72
N ILE A 55 1.24 6.98 -2.01
CA ILE A 55 1.39 5.63 -2.56
C ILE A 55 1.73 5.66 -4.05
N ARG A 56 1.03 6.45 -4.83
CA ARG A 56 1.29 6.55 -6.28
C ARG A 56 2.64 7.15 -6.62
N LYS A 57 3.28 7.82 -5.68
CA LYS A 57 4.61 8.38 -5.87
C LYS A 57 5.73 7.37 -5.61
N LEU A 58 5.41 6.23 -5.03
CA LEU A 58 6.40 5.20 -4.79
C LEU A 58 6.81 4.57 -6.12
N GLN A 59 8.12 4.35 -6.26
CA GLN A 59 8.65 3.72 -7.45
C GLN A 59 8.48 2.21 -7.37
N ASN A 60 8.56 1.56 -8.52
CA ASN A 60 8.57 0.10 -8.63
C ASN A 60 7.21 -0.56 -8.32
N ILE A 61 6.14 0.21 -8.25
CA ILE A 61 4.78 -0.35 -8.14
C ILE A 61 4.25 -0.63 -9.55
N ARG A 62 3.80 -1.86 -9.78
CA ARG A 62 3.20 -2.26 -11.05
C ARG A 62 1.70 -2.03 -11.06
N SER A 63 1.02 -2.41 -10.00
CA SER A 63 -0.42 -2.23 -9.89
C SER A 63 -0.85 -2.25 -8.43
N THR A 64 -2.01 -1.65 -8.16
CA THR A 64 -2.62 -1.67 -6.84
C THR A 64 -4.11 -1.94 -6.95
N ILE A 65 -4.65 -2.62 -5.94
CA ILE A 65 -6.09 -2.77 -5.76
C ILE A 65 -6.43 -2.29 -4.36
N THR A 66 -7.32 -1.33 -4.28
CA THR A 66 -7.78 -0.81 -2.99
C THR A 66 -9.06 -1.53 -2.60
N LEU A 67 -9.05 -2.12 -1.42
CA LEU A 67 -10.22 -2.74 -0.82
C LEU A 67 -10.63 -1.93 0.39
N ARG A 68 -11.91 -1.59 0.47
CA ARG A 68 -12.45 -0.87 1.63
C ARG A 68 -13.05 -1.88 2.60
N VAL A 69 -12.58 -1.83 3.85
CA VAL A 69 -13.15 -2.67 4.91
C VAL A 69 -14.35 -1.95 5.51
N ILE A 70 -15.47 -2.63 5.59
CA ILE A 70 -16.72 -2.04 6.07
C ILE A 70 -17.36 -2.78 7.24
N ASN A 71 -16.67 -3.73 7.84
CA ASN A 71 -17.21 -4.42 9.03
C ASN A 71 -17.04 -3.60 10.28
#